data_d7f27e6669e1b43b53bac08b27979661
#
_entry.id   d7f27e6669e1b43b53bac08b27979661
#
_cell.length_a   1.000
_cell.length_b   1.000
_cell.length_c   1.000
_cell.angle_alpha   90.00
_cell.angle_beta   90.00
_cell.angle_gamma   90.00
#
_symmetry.space_group_name_H-M   'P 1'
#
loop_
_entity.id
_entity.type
_entity.pdbx_description
1 polymer ?
#
loop_
_entity_poly.entity_id
_entity_poly.type
_entity_poly.pdbx_seq_one_letter_code
_entity_poly.pdbx_strand_id
1 'polypeptide(L)'
;MRAQIVEVAAGLLASGGRDAVSTRAVAAAAGTQAPTIYRLFGDKDGLLAAVLEYGFATYLADKPPLDPTTDPIADLRSGWDLHIEFGLANPALFLLMYADTQPGKRPAAAEAGIAILRTRIRNIAAAGRLRVDEDLAADMVQAAGSGAVLALLAEEADRRDPRLADAMFHAVVSAITTAPAFPRTADGATAGAADSEARAVTRANAGSVAAANALRVRLAELGMLTDGERHVLGEWLARITH
;
A
#
# COMPACT_ATOMS: atom_id res chain seq x y z
N MET A 1 -2.54 30.27 10.48
CA MET A 1 -1.40 30.61 9.60
C MET A 1 -0.71 29.36 9.01
N ARG A 2 -0.10 28.42 9.80
CA ARG A 2 0.55 27.21 9.22
C ARG A 2 -0.42 26.40 8.36
N ALA A 3 -1.60 26.06 8.87
CA ALA A 3 -2.63 25.32 8.13
C ALA A 3 -3.07 26.04 6.84
N GLN A 4 -3.31 27.35 6.90
CA GLN A 4 -3.68 28.16 5.74
C GLN A 4 -2.60 28.15 4.65
N ILE A 5 -1.31 28.20 5.03
CA ILE A 5 -0.20 28.12 4.07
C ILE A 5 -0.16 26.74 3.41
N VAL A 6 -0.39 25.66 4.17
CA VAL A 6 -0.44 24.28 3.65
C VAL A 6 -1.60 24.11 2.68
N GLU A 7 -2.78 24.62 3.01
CA GLU A 7 -3.97 24.57 2.15
C GLU A 7 -3.75 25.33 0.83
N VAL A 8 -3.19 26.54 0.89
CA VAL A 8 -2.82 27.32 -0.31
C VAL A 8 -1.78 26.58 -1.16
N ALA A 9 -0.76 25.98 -0.52
CA ALA A 9 0.26 25.23 -1.22
C ALA A 9 -0.33 23.96 -1.87
N ALA A 10 -1.29 23.28 -1.21
CA ALA A 10 -2.01 22.15 -1.78
C ALA A 10 -2.82 22.57 -3.03
N GLY A 11 -3.48 23.71 -3.00
CA GLY A 11 -4.18 24.27 -4.16
C GLY A 11 -3.25 24.57 -5.34
N LEU A 12 -2.09 25.16 -5.08
CA LEU A 12 -1.06 25.39 -6.11
C LEU A 12 -0.51 24.08 -6.67
N LEU A 13 -0.29 23.08 -5.82
CA LEU A 13 0.15 21.74 -6.24
C LEU A 13 -0.88 21.10 -7.17
N ALA A 14 -2.15 21.14 -6.79
CA ALA A 14 -3.24 20.55 -7.58
C ALA A 14 -3.40 21.21 -8.95
N SER A 15 -3.22 22.55 -9.06
CA SER A 15 -3.43 23.31 -10.29
C SER A 15 -2.22 23.34 -11.23
N GLY A 16 -1.00 23.25 -10.72
CA GLY A 16 0.21 23.45 -11.51
C GLY A 16 1.36 22.49 -11.17
N GLY A 17 1.09 21.42 -10.42
CA GLY A 17 2.09 20.42 -10.05
C GLY A 17 3.19 20.96 -9.12
N ARG A 18 4.26 20.18 -8.98
CA ARG A 18 5.39 20.51 -8.08
C ARG A 18 6.07 21.85 -8.41
N ASP A 19 6.11 22.23 -9.67
CA ASP A 19 6.79 23.44 -10.12
C ASP A 19 6.03 24.71 -9.73
N ALA A 20 4.70 24.65 -9.62
CA ALA A 20 3.89 25.76 -9.13
C ALA A 20 4.11 26.04 -7.62
N VAL A 21 4.60 25.05 -6.86
CA VAL A 21 4.84 25.19 -5.42
C VAL A 21 6.26 25.71 -5.18
N SER A 22 6.43 27.04 -5.27
CA SER A 22 7.65 27.71 -4.80
C SER A 22 7.37 28.50 -3.53
N THR A 23 8.38 28.67 -2.66
CA THR A 23 8.23 29.45 -1.40
C THR A 23 7.73 30.88 -1.68
N ARG A 24 8.12 31.46 -2.82
CA ARG A 24 7.66 32.79 -3.26
C ARG A 24 6.19 32.77 -3.71
N ALA A 25 5.80 31.80 -4.51
CA ALA A 25 4.42 31.69 -4.99
C ALA A 25 3.45 31.40 -3.82
N VAL A 26 3.83 30.49 -2.93
CA VAL A 26 3.03 30.17 -1.75
C VAL A 26 2.93 31.36 -0.79
N ALA A 27 4.02 32.10 -0.55
CA ALA A 27 3.99 33.28 0.28
C ALA A 27 3.06 34.36 -0.30
N ALA A 28 3.14 34.62 -1.61
CA ALA A 28 2.27 35.58 -2.29
C ALA A 28 0.78 35.16 -2.22
N ALA A 29 0.48 33.89 -2.51
CA ALA A 29 -0.89 33.38 -2.48
C ALA A 29 -1.48 33.29 -1.05
N ALA A 30 -0.66 33.03 -0.04
CA ALA A 30 -1.07 32.99 1.38
C ALA A 30 -1.07 34.37 2.07
N GLY A 31 -0.76 35.46 1.34
CA GLY A 31 -0.70 36.81 1.92
C GLY A 31 0.39 36.97 3.00
N THR A 32 1.50 36.27 2.86
CA THR A 32 2.63 36.29 3.82
C THR A 32 3.95 36.57 3.12
N GLN A 33 5.05 36.55 3.88
CA GLN A 33 6.39 36.80 3.35
C GLN A 33 7.22 35.49 3.34
N ALA A 34 8.14 35.33 2.37
CA ALA A 34 8.97 34.16 2.22
C ALA A 34 9.74 33.76 3.51
N PRO A 35 10.28 34.66 4.35
CA PRO A 35 10.89 34.30 5.65
C PRO A 35 9.95 33.56 6.59
N THR A 36 8.64 33.80 6.53
CA THR A 36 7.65 33.07 7.32
C THR A 36 7.56 31.60 6.88
N ILE A 37 7.63 31.34 5.58
CA ILE A 37 7.64 29.96 5.03
C ILE A 37 8.88 29.22 5.55
N TYR A 38 10.08 29.82 5.43
CA TYR A 38 11.31 29.22 5.92
C TYR A 38 11.29 28.94 7.43
N ARG A 39 10.75 29.86 8.22
CA ARG A 39 10.61 29.67 9.67
C ARG A 39 9.68 28.53 10.06
N LEU A 40 8.58 28.30 9.30
CA LEU A 40 7.55 27.31 9.59
C LEU A 40 7.83 25.92 9.04
N PHE A 41 8.55 25.83 7.92
CA PHE A 41 8.73 24.59 7.16
C PHE A 41 10.20 24.26 6.88
N GLY A 42 11.14 25.16 7.19
CA GLY A 42 12.57 24.99 6.92
C GLY A 42 12.94 25.31 5.48
N ASP A 43 12.41 24.57 4.54
CA ASP A 43 12.67 24.71 3.11
C ASP A 43 11.43 24.32 2.25
N LYS A 44 11.64 24.23 0.93
CA LYS A 44 10.60 23.78 0.00
C LYS A 44 10.19 22.34 0.25
N ASP A 45 11.11 21.46 0.59
CA ASP A 45 10.85 20.04 0.80
C ASP A 45 10.04 19.83 2.11
N GLY A 46 10.33 20.57 3.16
CA GLY A 46 9.53 20.59 4.38
C GLY A 46 8.11 21.14 4.17
N LEU A 47 7.94 22.14 3.31
CA LEU A 47 6.61 22.61 2.90
C LEU A 47 5.85 21.54 2.11
N LEU A 48 6.49 20.89 1.14
CA LEU A 48 5.89 19.81 0.36
C LEU A 48 5.53 18.60 1.25
N ALA A 49 6.37 18.25 2.22
CA ALA A 49 6.06 17.21 3.20
C ALA A 49 4.78 17.54 4.00
N ALA A 50 4.64 18.79 4.46
CA ALA A 50 3.43 19.23 5.15
C ALA A 50 2.17 19.21 4.26
N VAL A 51 2.31 19.51 2.96
CA VAL A 51 1.22 19.41 1.98
C VAL A 51 0.80 17.96 1.76
N LEU A 52 1.78 17.03 1.68
CA LEU A 52 1.50 15.60 1.56
C LEU A 52 0.77 15.05 2.79
N GLU A 53 1.23 15.38 3.99
CA GLU A 53 0.58 14.99 5.25
C GLU A 53 -0.87 15.51 5.30
N TYR A 54 -1.09 16.77 4.96
CA TYR A 54 -2.41 17.39 4.93
C TYR A 54 -3.33 16.71 3.91
N GLY A 55 -2.89 16.56 2.66
CA GLY A 55 -3.69 15.95 1.59
C GLY A 55 -4.06 14.49 1.89
N PHE A 56 -3.11 13.71 2.41
CA PHE A 56 -3.36 12.33 2.78
C PHE A 56 -4.29 12.21 4.00
N ALA A 57 -4.09 13.03 5.03
CA ALA A 57 -4.95 13.06 6.21
C ALA A 57 -6.39 13.46 5.85
N THR A 58 -6.55 14.49 5.00
CA THR A 58 -7.86 14.94 4.50
C THR A 58 -8.56 13.83 3.74
N TYR A 59 -7.83 13.14 2.86
CA TYR A 59 -8.40 12.03 2.09
C TYR A 59 -8.86 10.87 2.99
N LEU A 60 -8.08 10.51 4.01
CA LEU A 60 -8.44 9.43 4.94
C LEU A 60 -9.60 9.80 5.88
N ALA A 61 -9.74 11.08 6.25
CA ALA A 61 -10.78 11.54 7.17
C ALA A 61 -12.20 11.33 6.62
N ASP A 62 -12.36 11.35 5.30
CA ASP A 62 -13.65 11.19 4.64
C ASP A 62 -14.01 9.71 4.38
N LYS A 63 -13.16 8.77 4.80
CA LYS A 63 -13.38 7.34 4.54
C LYS A 63 -13.95 6.63 5.77
N PRO A 64 -14.89 5.68 5.58
CA PRO A 64 -15.43 4.92 6.69
C PRO A 64 -14.33 4.10 7.37
N PRO A 65 -14.41 3.90 8.70
CA PRO A 65 -13.49 3.02 9.40
C PRO A 65 -13.62 1.59 8.86
N LEU A 66 -12.50 0.85 8.87
CA LEU A 66 -12.47 -0.55 8.47
C LEU A 66 -13.37 -1.37 9.42
N ASP A 67 -14.19 -2.26 8.85
CA ASP A 67 -14.96 -3.23 9.63
C ASP A 67 -14.09 -4.47 9.91
N PRO A 68 -13.72 -4.73 11.16
CA PRO A 68 -12.87 -5.86 11.52
C PRO A 68 -13.54 -7.22 11.30
N THR A 69 -14.85 -7.27 11.03
CA THR A 69 -15.59 -8.51 10.72
C THR A 69 -15.52 -8.88 9.24
N THR A 70 -15.00 -8.00 8.39
CA THR A 70 -14.87 -8.22 6.95
C THR A 70 -13.82 -9.30 6.64
N ASP A 71 -14.05 -10.11 5.60
CA ASP A 71 -13.04 -11.04 5.08
C ASP A 71 -11.72 -10.29 4.77
N PRO A 72 -10.55 -10.79 5.22
CA PRO A 72 -9.27 -10.08 5.07
C PRO A 72 -8.89 -9.75 3.62
N ILE A 73 -9.33 -10.55 2.64
CA ILE A 73 -9.08 -10.25 1.22
C ILE A 73 -10.03 -9.16 0.73
N ALA A 74 -11.29 -9.16 1.19
CA ALA A 74 -12.22 -8.09 0.89
C ALA A 74 -11.77 -6.76 1.52
N ASP A 75 -11.20 -6.79 2.74
CA ASP A 75 -10.58 -5.63 3.38
C ASP A 75 -9.37 -5.12 2.58
N LEU A 76 -8.49 -6.03 2.12
CA LEU A 76 -7.39 -5.65 1.22
C LEU A 76 -7.90 -5.02 -0.07
N ARG A 77 -8.99 -5.56 -0.66
CA ARG A 77 -9.64 -4.99 -1.85
C ARG A 77 -10.12 -3.56 -1.59
N SER A 78 -10.81 -3.33 -0.49
CA SER A 78 -11.26 -1.99 -0.12
C SER A 78 -10.09 -1.00 0.00
N GLY A 79 -8.97 -1.44 0.59
CA GLY A 79 -7.74 -0.64 0.64
C GLY A 79 -7.10 -0.38 -0.71
N TRP A 80 -7.14 -1.35 -1.61
CA TRP A 80 -6.68 -1.21 -2.98
C TRP A 80 -7.52 -0.20 -3.75
N ASP A 81 -8.86 -0.32 -3.71
CA ASP A 81 -9.75 0.61 -4.40
C ASP A 81 -9.55 2.04 -3.90
N LEU A 82 -9.39 2.20 -2.60
CA LEU A 82 -9.06 3.47 -1.96
C LEU A 82 -7.73 4.06 -2.47
N HIS A 83 -6.69 3.23 -2.63
CA HIS A 83 -5.39 3.65 -3.15
C HIS A 83 -5.48 4.13 -4.60
N ILE A 84 -6.21 3.38 -5.44
CA ILE A 84 -6.44 3.75 -6.85
C ILE A 84 -7.24 5.06 -6.93
N GLU A 85 -8.35 5.16 -6.19
CA GLU A 85 -9.19 6.37 -6.12
C GLU A 85 -8.38 7.60 -5.69
N PHE A 86 -7.58 7.47 -4.63
CA PHE A 86 -6.71 8.55 -4.16
C PHE A 86 -5.75 9.02 -5.25
N GLY A 87 -5.08 8.08 -5.91
CA GLY A 87 -4.10 8.41 -6.94
C GLY A 87 -4.73 9.12 -8.13
N LEU A 88 -5.89 8.67 -8.58
CA LEU A 88 -6.60 9.26 -9.72
C LEU A 88 -7.25 10.61 -9.38
N ALA A 89 -7.74 10.78 -8.16
CA ALA A 89 -8.33 12.03 -7.69
C ALA A 89 -7.28 13.09 -7.34
N ASN A 90 -6.06 12.67 -6.94
CA ASN A 90 -5.00 13.58 -6.49
C ASN A 90 -3.67 13.31 -7.21
N PRO A 91 -3.59 13.44 -8.55
CA PRO A 91 -2.40 13.05 -9.33
C PRO A 91 -1.11 13.69 -8.84
N ALA A 92 -1.13 15.00 -8.58
CA ALA A 92 0.06 15.74 -8.16
C ALA A 92 0.58 15.28 -6.77
N LEU A 93 -0.33 14.99 -5.83
CA LEU A 93 0.04 14.40 -4.53
C LEU A 93 0.59 13.00 -4.70
N PHE A 94 -0.05 12.17 -5.52
CA PHE A 94 0.38 10.79 -5.76
C PHE A 94 1.77 10.72 -6.38
N LEU A 95 2.03 11.53 -7.41
CA LEU A 95 3.34 11.61 -8.05
C LEU A 95 4.42 12.05 -7.06
N LEU A 96 4.12 13.02 -6.20
CA LEU A 96 5.03 13.49 -5.17
C LEU A 96 5.32 12.42 -4.10
N MET A 97 4.34 11.55 -3.80
CA MET A 97 4.49 10.45 -2.83
C MET A 97 5.28 9.26 -3.38
N TYR A 98 5.08 8.90 -4.64
CA TYR A 98 5.50 7.61 -5.18
C TYR A 98 6.44 7.69 -6.39
N ALA A 99 6.40 8.75 -7.20
CA ALA A 99 7.25 8.89 -8.37
C ALA A 99 8.52 9.71 -8.11
N ASP A 100 8.46 10.69 -7.22
CA ASP A 100 9.56 11.62 -6.92
C ASP A 100 10.30 11.24 -5.64
N THR A 101 10.66 9.97 -5.51
CA THR A 101 11.31 9.44 -4.32
C THR A 101 12.83 9.41 -4.47
N GLN A 102 13.54 9.89 -3.43
CA GLN A 102 14.98 9.67 -3.30
C GLN A 102 15.24 8.35 -2.56
N PRO A 103 16.29 7.58 -2.93
CA PRO A 103 16.66 6.37 -2.21
C PRO A 103 16.81 6.62 -0.70
N GLY A 104 16.11 5.81 0.11
CA GLY A 104 16.13 5.92 1.57
C GLY A 104 15.31 7.08 2.17
N LYS A 105 14.61 7.87 1.34
CA LYS A 105 13.75 8.98 1.80
C LYS A 105 12.33 8.79 1.29
N ARG A 106 11.50 8.13 2.09
CA ARG A 106 10.07 8.00 1.79
C ARG A 106 9.30 9.06 2.58
N PRO A 107 8.35 9.78 1.96
CA PRO A 107 7.50 10.72 2.68
C PRO A 107 6.70 10.05 3.80
N ALA A 108 6.51 10.73 4.93
CA ALA A 108 5.78 10.19 6.10
C ALA A 108 4.34 9.75 5.73
N ALA A 109 3.66 10.47 4.84
CA ALA A 109 2.35 10.09 4.34
C ALA A 109 2.38 8.74 3.60
N ALA A 110 3.42 8.48 2.78
CA ALA A 110 3.58 7.20 2.11
C ALA A 110 3.90 6.06 3.11
N GLU A 111 4.73 6.32 4.11
CA GLU A 111 5.00 5.35 5.20
C GLU A 111 3.72 5.00 5.98
N ALA A 112 2.87 5.99 6.28
CA ALA A 112 1.59 5.75 6.94
C ALA A 112 0.67 4.86 6.09
N GLY A 113 0.60 5.08 4.77
CA GLY A 113 -0.16 4.23 3.85
C GLY A 113 0.35 2.78 3.83
N ILE A 114 1.68 2.60 3.83
CA ILE A 114 2.31 1.26 3.89
C ILE A 114 2.05 0.58 5.24
N ALA A 115 2.06 1.31 6.34
CA ALA A 115 1.73 0.74 7.65
C ALA A 115 0.29 0.20 7.69
N ILE A 116 -0.67 0.91 7.08
CA ILE A 116 -2.05 0.44 6.92
C ILE A 116 -2.08 -0.84 6.05
N LEU A 117 -1.37 -0.87 4.93
CA LEU A 117 -1.27 -2.04 4.07
C LEU A 117 -0.68 -3.24 4.82
N ARG A 118 0.41 -3.07 5.57
CA ARG A 118 1.01 -4.14 6.38
C ARG A 118 0.03 -4.71 7.40
N THR A 119 -0.82 -3.88 8.00
CA THR A 119 -1.89 -4.36 8.90
C THR A 119 -2.88 -5.27 8.18
N ARG A 120 -3.30 -4.92 6.95
CA ARG A 120 -4.18 -5.77 6.14
C ARG A 120 -3.52 -7.08 5.74
N ILE A 121 -2.25 -7.05 5.33
CA ILE A 121 -1.47 -8.27 5.02
C ILE A 121 -1.36 -9.17 6.25
N ARG A 122 -1.10 -8.61 7.43
CA ARG A 122 -1.07 -9.36 8.70
C ARG A 122 -2.40 -10.04 9.00
N ASN A 123 -3.54 -9.41 8.70
CA ASN A 123 -4.85 -10.03 8.88
C ASN A 123 -5.04 -11.24 7.93
N ILE A 124 -4.53 -11.18 6.70
CA ILE A 124 -4.51 -12.33 5.77
C ILE A 124 -3.61 -13.45 6.32
N ALA A 125 -2.44 -13.11 6.86
CA ALA A 125 -1.54 -14.07 7.50
C ALA A 125 -2.19 -14.72 8.71
N ALA A 126 -2.82 -13.95 9.60
CA ALA A 126 -3.54 -14.46 10.77
C ALA A 126 -4.68 -15.41 10.42
N ALA A 127 -5.32 -15.20 9.27
CA ALA A 127 -6.33 -16.10 8.72
C ALA A 127 -5.74 -17.36 8.04
N GLY A 128 -4.41 -17.54 8.02
CA GLY A 128 -3.74 -18.68 7.39
C GLY A 128 -3.83 -18.69 5.87
N ARG A 129 -4.02 -17.53 5.25
CA ARG A 129 -4.26 -17.40 3.81
C ARG A 129 -3.09 -16.79 3.04
N LEU A 130 -2.01 -16.38 3.71
CA LEU A 130 -0.83 -15.78 3.08
C LEU A 130 0.21 -16.87 2.75
N ARG A 131 0.63 -16.97 1.48
CA ARG A 131 1.56 -17.99 0.96
C ARG A 131 2.99 -17.51 0.73
N VAL A 132 3.26 -16.25 1.00
CA VAL A 132 4.59 -15.62 0.99
C VAL A 132 4.79 -14.90 2.32
N ASP A 133 6.00 -14.40 2.61
CA ASP A 133 6.20 -13.60 3.83
C ASP A 133 5.44 -12.26 3.77
N GLU A 134 5.21 -11.66 4.95
CA GLU A 134 4.39 -10.46 5.07
C GLU A 134 5.01 -9.24 4.39
N ASP A 135 6.34 -9.09 4.46
CA ASP A 135 7.04 -7.94 3.87
C ASP A 135 7.02 -8.03 2.34
N LEU A 136 7.33 -9.21 1.78
CA LEU A 136 7.23 -9.44 0.34
C LEU A 136 5.81 -9.23 -0.17
N ALA A 137 4.79 -9.72 0.56
CA ALA A 137 3.39 -9.51 0.18
C ALA A 137 3.02 -8.02 0.15
N ALA A 138 3.43 -7.26 1.18
CA ALA A 138 3.19 -5.83 1.24
C ALA A 138 3.89 -5.08 0.08
N ASP A 139 5.14 -5.43 -0.20
CA ASP A 139 5.90 -4.84 -1.30
C ASP A 139 5.30 -5.17 -2.67
N MET A 140 4.83 -6.41 -2.88
CA MET A 140 4.15 -6.82 -4.11
C MET A 140 2.85 -6.04 -4.34
N VAL A 141 2.01 -5.91 -3.29
CA VAL A 141 0.75 -5.14 -3.37
C VAL A 141 1.03 -3.67 -3.61
N GLN A 142 2.00 -3.09 -2.88
CA GLN A 142 2.40 -1.69 -3.04
C GLN A 142 2.92 -1.40 -4.44
N ALA A 143 3.82 -2.24 -4.97
CA ALA A 143 4.38 -2.08 -6.31
C ALA A 143 3.31 -2.20 -7.39
N ALA A 144 2.42 -3.19 -7.29
CA ALA A 144 1.32 -3.39 -8.24
C ALA A 144 0.32 -2.22 -8.21
N GLY A 145 -0.07 -1.76 -7.02
CA GLY A 145 -1.02 -0.66 -6.85
C GLY A 145 -0.47 0.67 -7.35
N SER A 146 0.76 1.01 -6.93
CA SER A 146 1.41 2.24 -7.40
C SER A 146 1.67 2.20 -8.91
N GLY A 147 2.08 1.04 -9.44
CA GLY A 147 2.27 0.85 -10.88
C GLY A 147 0.99 1.01 -11.67
N ALA A 148 -0.13 0.48 -11.18
CA ALA A 148 -1.44 0.62 -11.82
C ALA A 148 -1.88 2.09 -11.87
N VAL A 149 -1.74 2.85 -10.77
CA VAL A 149 -2.06 4.27 -10.74
C VAL A 149 -1.17 5.06 -11.71
N LEU A 150 0.15 4.83 -11.69
CA LEU A 150 1.08 5.55 -12.58
C LEU A 150 0.78 5.27 -14.05
N ALA A 151 0.45 4.01 -14.39
CA ALA A 151 0.07 3.65 -15.76
C ALA A 151 -1.24 4.33 -16.18
N LEU A 152 -2.24 4.40 -15.30
CA LEU A 152 -3.50 5.09 -15.56
C LEU A 152 -3.30 6.61 -15.68
N LEU A 153 -2.41 7.21 -14.87
CA LEU A 153 -2.11 8.64 -14.93
C LEU A 153 -1.29 9.05 -16.17
N ALA A 154 -0.60 8.09 -16.81
CA ALA A 154 0.11 8.33 -18.07
C ALA A 154 -0.85 8.54 -19.27
N GLU A 155 -2.11 8.12 -19.12
CA GLU A 155 -3.14 8.29 -20.14
C GLU A 155 -4.05 9.49 -19.83
N GLU A 156 -4.62 10.11 -20.87
CA GLU A 156 -5.67 11.11 -20.71
C GLU A 156 -6.89 10.50 -20.01
N ALA A 157 -7.63 11.31 -19.26
CA ALA A 157 -8.67 10.83 -18.34
C ALA A 157 -9.77 10.00 -19.04
N ASP A 158 -10.13 10.36 -20.27
CA ASP A 158 -11.13 9.67 -21.12
C ASP A 158 -10.61 8.36 -21.75
N ARG A 159 -9.28 8.15 -21.72
CA ARG A 159 -8.62 6.95 -22.29
C ARG A 159 -8.17 5.94 -21.24
N ARG A 160 -8.33 6.26 -19.94
CA ARG A 160 -7.97 5.36 -18.85
C ARG A 160 -8.86 4.12 -18.84
N ASP A 161 -8.24 2.94 -18.90
CA ASP A 161 -8.96 1.67 -18.76
C ASP A 161 -9.02 1.23 -17.29
N PRO A 162 -10.18 1.32 -16.61
CA PRO A 162 -10.32 0.95 -15.20
C PRO A 162 -10.07 -0.55 -14.95
N ARG A 163 -10.20 -1.40 -15.97
CA ARG A 163 -9.94 -2.84 -15.86
C ARG A 163 -8.49 -3.16 -15.50
N LEU A 164 -7.54 -2.24 -15.78
CA LEU A 164 -6.14 -2.43 -15.42
C LEU A 164 -5.97 -2.58 -13.91
N ALA A 165 -6.60 -1.72 -13.11
CA ALA A 165 -6.52 -1.79 -11.66
C ALA A 165 -7.07 -3.11 -11.11
N ASP A 166 -8.20 -3.58 -11.65
CA ASP A 166 -8.81 -4.86 -11.27
C ASP A 166 -7.92 -6.05 -11.64
N ALA A 167 -7.40 -6.06 -12.87
CA ALA A 167 -6.50 -7.13 -13.34
C ALA A 167 -5.23 -7.22 -12.48
N MET A 168 -4.63 -6.10 -12.13
CA MET A 168 -3.45 -6.04 -11.26
C MET A 168 -3.76 -6.52 -9.84
N PHE A 169 -4.92 -6.14 -9.27
CA PHE A 169 -5.35 -6.66 -7.98
C PHE A 169 -5.48 -8.18 -8.01
N HIS A 170 -6.20 -8.73 -8.99
CA HIS A 170 -6.38 -10.17 -9.12
C HIS A 170 -5.05 -10.91 -9.29
N ALA A 171 -4.14 -10.38 -10.08
CA ALA A 171 -2.83 -10.96 -10.28
C ALA A 171 -2.02 -11.02 -8.98
N VAL A 172 -1.93 -9.89 -8.25
CA VAL A 172 -1.12 -9.84 -7.02
C VAL A 172 -1.75 -10.68 -5.91
N VAL A 173 -3.07 -10.63 -5.71
CA VAL A 173 -3.74 -11.43 -4.67
C VAL A 173 -3.60 -12.93 -4.96
N SER A 174 -3.73 -13.35 -6.21
CA SER A 174 -3.49 -14.75 -6.60
C SER A 174 -2.04 -15.19 -6.37
N ALA A 175 -1.07 -14.27 -6.46
CA ALA A 175 0.33 -14.56 -6.19
C ALA A 175 0.64 -14.68 -4.69
N ILE A 176 0.00 -13.91 -3.82
CA ILE A 176 0.30 -13.85 -2.39
C ILE A 176 -0.59 -14.73 -1.52
N THR A 177 -1.75 -15.26 -2.03
CA THR A 177 -2.71 -16.03 -1.22
C THR A 177 -2.77 -17.52 -1.58
N THR A 178 -3.15 -18.37 -0.62
CA THR A 178 -3.24 -19.83 -0.78
C THR A 178 -4.48 -20.31 -1.51
N ALA A 179 -5.57 -19.54 -1.50
CA ALA A 179 -6.79 -19.85 -2.23
C ALA A 179 -6.97 -18.85 -3.37
N PRO A 180 -7.56 -19.26 -4.52
CA PRO A 180 -7.93 -18.29 -5.53
C PRO A 180 -8.93 -17.32 -4.92
N ALA A 181 -8.58 -16.04 -4.90
CA ALA A 181 -9.46 -14.99 -4.39
C ALA A 181 -10.77 -14.87 -5.18
N PHE A 182 -10.80 -15.48 -6.38
CA PHE A 182 -11.92 -15.45 -7.31
C PHE A 182 -12.04 -16.79 -8.05
N PRO A 183 -13.24 -17.26 -8.38
CA PRO A 183 -13.41 -18.45 -9.22
C PRO A 183 -12.79 -18.17 -10.59
N ARG A 184 -11.75 -18.94 -10.93
CA ARG A 184 -11.22 -18.95 -12.31
C ARG A 184 -12.29 -19.56 -13.18
N THR A 185 -12.76 -18.84 -14.18
CA THR A 185 -13.51 -19.45 -15.30
C THR A 185 -12.60 -20.55 -15.87
N ALA A 186 -13.10 -21.78 -15.84
CA ALA A 186 -12.37 -22.95 -16.27
C ALA A 186 -12.20 -22.91 -17.79
N ASP A 187 -11.07 -22.33 -18.26
CA ASP A 187 -10.58 -22.60 -19.58
C ASP A 187 -9.79 -23.91 -19.52
N GLY A 188 -10.32 -24.90 -20.24
CA GLY A 188 -9.85 -26.26 -20.24
C GLY A 188 -8.39 -26.40 -20.74
N ALA A 189 -7.47 -26.63 -19.83
CA ALA A 189 -6.16 -27.17 -20.12
C ALA A 189 -6.06 -28.53 -19.42
N THR A 190 -6.03 -29.61 -20.19
CA THR A 190 -5.67 -30.94 -19.76
C THR A 190 -4.18 -30.95 -19.38
N ALA A 191 -3.90 -30.80 -18.08
CA ALA A 191 -2.55 -30.86 -17.54
C ALA A 191 -2.12 -32.32 -17.43
N GLY A 192 -0.91 -32.66 -17.92
CA GLY A 192 -0.32 -33.98 -17.77
C GLY A 192 -0.04 -34.37 -16.31
N ALA A 193 0.16 -35.69 -16.03
CA ALA A 193 0.37 -36.20 -14.67
C ALA A 193 1.57 -35.56 -13.94
N ALA A 194 2.68 -35.29 -14.63
CA ALA A 194 3.85 -34.61 -14.07
C ALA A 194 3.55 -33.16 -13.62
N ASP A 195 2.73 -32.43 -14.38
CA ASP A 195 2.25 -31.11 -14.01
C ASP A 195 1.33 -31.13 -12.78
N SER A 196 0.58 -32.21 -12.60
CA SER A 196 -0.31 -32.44 -11.45
C SER A 196 0.49 -32.65 -10.18
N GLU A 197 1.57 -33.41 -10.23
CA GLU A 197 2.44 -33.67 -9.07
C GLU A 197 3.25 -32.42 -8.64
N ALA A 198 3.84 -31.73 -9.60
CA ALA A 198 4.51 -30.44 -9.35
C ALA A 198 3.56 -29.40 -8.72
N ARG A 199 2.31 -29.33 -9.20
CA ARG A 199 1.27 -28.46 -8.61
C ARG A 199 0.85 -28.91 -7.22
N ALA A 200 0.83 -30.22 -6.94
CA ALA A 200 0.51 -30.75 -5.61
C ALA A 200 1.60 -30.39 -4.59
N VAL A 201 2.88 -30.55 -4.94
CA VAL A 201 4.03 -30.15 -4.11
C VAL A 201 4.02 -28.63 -3.87
N THR A 202 3.82 -27.83 -4.90
CA THR A 202 3.72 -26.35 -4.76
C THR A 202 2.58 -25.95 -3.84
N ARG A 203 1.43 -26.63 -3.94
CA ARG A 203 0.27 -26.37 -3.07
C ARG A 203 0.53 -26.78 -1.62
N ALA A 204 1.21 -27.91 -1.38
CA ALA A 204 1.61 -28.36 -0.05
C ALA A 204 2.59 -27.38 0.60
N ASN A 205 3.59 -26.91 -0.15
CA ASN A 205 4.53 -25.89 0.32
C ASN A 205 3.82 -24.56 0.66
N ALA A 206 2.92 -24.09 -0.20
CA ALA A 206 2.13 -22.89 0.06
C ALA A 206 1.26 -23.02 1.34
N GLY A 207 0.70 -24.22 1.59
CA GLY A 207 -0.02 -24.51 2.82
C GLY A 207 0.86 -24.45 4.07
N SER A 208 2.07 -24.96 3.98
CA SER A 208 3.05 -24.91 5.09
C SER A 208 3.47 -23.47 5.39
N VAL A 209 3.74 -22.66 4.37
CA VAL A 209 4.06 -21.23 4.53
C VAL A 209 2.88 -20.47 5.15
N ALA A 210 1.66 -20.73 4.70
CA ALA A 210 0.47 -20.09 5.27
C ALA A 210 0.26 -20.44 6.74
N ALA A 211 0.47 -21.71 7.13
CA ALA A 211 0.39 -22.14 8.53
C ALA A 211 1.49 -21.49 9.39
N ALA A 212 2.73 -21.40 8.86
CA ALA A 212 3.83 -20.74 9.53
C ALA A 212 3.56 -19.24 9.75
N ASN A 213 3.03 -18.54 8.74
CA ASN A 213 2.62 -17.14 8.86
C ASN A 213 1.53 -16.94 9.92
N ALA A 214 0.47 -17.76 9.91
CA ALA A 214 -0.61 -17.70 10.87
C ALA A 214 -0.12 -17.91 12.30
N LEU A 215 0.77 -18.89 12.53
CA LEU A 215 1.35 -19.15 13.84
C LEU A 215 2.27 -18.01 14.29
N ARG A 216 3.08 -17.46 13.39
CA ARG A 216 3.98 -16.34 13.69
C ARG A 216 3.23 -15.09 14.16
N VAL A 217 2.13 -14.73 13.52
CA VAL A 217 1.28 -13.59 13.93
C VAL A 217 0.73 -13.78 15.34
N ARG A 218 0.37 -15.02 15.71
CA ARG A 218 -0.22 -15.35 17.02
C ARG A 218 0.80 -15.70 18.09
N LEU A 219 2.09 -15.70 17.78
CA LEU A 219 3.15 -16.18 18.68
C LEU A 219 3.15 -15.45 20.04
N ALA A 220 2.88 -14.14 20.04
CA ALA A 220 2.79 -13.33 21.25
C ALA A 220 1.60 -13.71 22.16
N GLU A 221 0.55 -14.31 21.60
CA GLU A 221 -0.67 -14.70 22.31
C GLU A 221 -0.54 -16.10 22.97
N LEU A 222 0.51 -16.86 22.64
CA LEU A 222 0.75 -18.19 23.16
C LEU A 222 1.33 -18.12 24.59
N GLY A 223 0.45 -17.94 25.57
CA GLY A 223 0.81 -17.80 26.99
C GLY A 223 1.50 -19.02 27.63
N MET A 224 1.49 -20.18 26.94
CA MET A 224 2.17 -21.41 27.38
C MET A 224 3.67 -21.43 27.10
N LEU A 225 4.18 -20.52 26.25
CA LEU A 225 5.59 -20.44 25.87
C LEU A 225 6.30 -19.37 26.67
N THR A 226 7.54 -19.66 27.07
CA THR A 226 8.47 -18.66 27.60
C THR A 226 8.94 -17.69 26.50
N ASP A 227 9.54 -16.56 26.88
CA ASP A 227 10.07 -15.58 25.92
C ASP A 227 11.15 -16.20 25.03
N GLY A 228 12.03 -17.06 25.59
CA GLY A 228 13.05 -17.78 24.84
C GLY A 228 12.46 -18.75 23.81
N GLU A 229 11.44 -19.51 24.19
CA GLU A 229 10.76 -20.44 23.28
C GLU A 229 10.02 -19.69 22.16
N ARG A 230 9.37 -18.56 22.47
CA ARG A 230 8.75 -17.70 21.47
C ARG A 230 9.77 -17.18 20.47
N HIS A 231 10.94 -16.75 20.93
CA HIS A 231 12.00 -16.26 20.07
C HIS A 231 12.50 -17.35 19.09
N VAL A 232 12.86 -18.51 19.62
CA VAL A 232 13.35 -19.65 18.81
C VAL A 232 12.31 -20.14 17.82
N LEU A 233 11.05 -20.28 18.25
CA LEU A 233 9.95 -20.67 17.36
C LEU A 233 9.72 -19.63 16.26
N GLY A 234 9.81 -18.35 16.59
CA GLY A 234 9.73 -17.25 15.63
C GLY A 234 10.78 -17.34 14.53
N GLU A 235 12.05 -17.66 14.91
CA GLU A 235 13.12 -17.87 13.93
C GLU A 235 12.88 -19.08 13.03
N TRP A 236 12.38 -20.20 13.58
CA TRP A 236 12.08 -21.38 12.77
C TRP A 236 10.94 -21.13 11.79
N LEU A 237 9.88 -20.48 12.24
CA LEU A 237 8.77 -20.11 11.37
C LEU A 237 9.20 -19.14 10.27
N ALA A 238 10.09 -18.19 10.58
CA ALA A 238 10.66 -17.30 9.57
C ALA A 238 11.43 -18.05 8.48
N ARG A 239 12.20 -19.10 8.84
CA ARG A 239 12.92 -19.93 7.85
C ARG A 239 11.99 -20.74 6.94
N ILE A 240 10.77 -21.06 7.38
CA ILE A 240 9.77 -21.74 6.55
C ILE A 240 9.17 -20.77 5.52
N THR A 241 9.14 -19.49 5.82
CA THR A 241 8.50 -18.46 4.98
C THR A 241 9.44 -17.80 3.97
N HIS A 242 10.74 -17.98 4.12
CA HIS A 242 11.79 -17.57 3.18
C HIS A 242 12.27 -18.74 2.31
#